data_d3bbc1c81222c4b9166310442f497aef
#
_entry.id   d3bbc1c81222c4b9166310442f497aef
#
_cell.length_a   1.000
_cell.length_b   1.000
_cell.length_c   1.000
_cell.angle_alpha   90.00
_cell.angle_beta   90.00
_cell.angle_gamma   90.00
#
_symmetry.space_group_name_H-M   'P 1'
#
loop_
_entity.id
_entity.type
_entity.pdbx_description
1 polymer ?
#
loop_
_entity_poly.entity_id
_entity_poly.type
_entity_poly.pdbx_seq_one_letter_code
_entity_poly.pdbx_strand_id
1 'polypeptide(L)'
;MRSSLLSSEKQTNTLLIAERATRLAPSDPVAHRARAIALTDAGQLDEAIREYERAIALRPGHYSLWVELGRARDQVDDQQGALEAFTEAARHAPYYAQPHWQLGNVLFRMGRREEAFAELRRAALSDMTLLPAAIDLAWAAYDGDARAIDRAFQPQNAPWHLALARFFARHGRPLEALEQFRAADKIPDTERRAFLQDLLAAKHFEESYEVWSGGLETKNTTRAGGIASITDGSFESGIKFDDPGFGWQLTTAASAFRYSLDTVEPKEGAHSLRIDFNGDYNPASPVVSQLVLVERGARYRLHFAARTEELVTGGLPVVVVSDASSSNGRSLAESSPLPQGTSGWQDQTMEFAAGDGTNAVLISFVRRSCGSGPCPIFGRIWLDQFSIDKL
;
A
#
# COMPACT_ATOMS: atom_id res chain seq x y z
N MET A 1 -29.49 0.52 -29.95
CA MET A 1 -30.54 -0.33 -30.59
C MET A 1 -30.01 -1.53 -31.39
N ARG A 2 -29.07 -1.38 -32.35
CA ARG A 2 -28.54 -2.54 -33.11
C ARG A 2 -27.77 -3.59 -32.26
N SER A 3 -27.06 -3.20 -31.25
CA SER A 3 -26.27 -4.13 -30.41
C SER A 3 -27.18 -4.97 -29.48
N SER A 4 -28.29 -4.43 -29.01
CA SER A 4 -29.27 -5.16 -28.18
C SER A 4 -30.07 -6.18 -28.96
N LEU A 5 -30.41 -5.89 -30.22
CA LEU A 5 -31.08 -6.84 -31.10
C LEU A 5 -30.21 -8.03 -31.48
N LEU A 6 -28.93 -7.77 -31.80
CA LEU A 6 -27.96 -8.84 -32.10
C LEU A 6 -27.67 -9.74 -30.88
N SER A 7 -27.68 -9.17 -29.65
CA SER A 7 -27.55 -9.93 -28.42
C SER A 7 -28.75 -10.84 -28.18
N SER A 8 -29.96 -10.34 -28.39
CA SER A 8 -31.21 -11.11 -28.23
C SER A 8 -31.34 -12.25 -29.25
N GLU A 9 -31.01 -12.02 -30.53
CA GLU A 9 -30.99 -13.08 -31.55
C GLU A 9 -29.97 -14.19 -31.23
N LYS A 10 -28.78 -13.81 -30.74
CA LYS A 10 -27.75 -14.76 -30.34
C LYS A 10 -28.19 -15.63 -29.15
N GLN A 11 -28.84 -15.04 -28.15
CA GLN A 11 -29.40 -15.74 -27.00
C GLN A 11 -30.49 -16.73 -27.39
N THR A 12 -31.42 -16.30 -28.23
CA THR A 12 -32.49 -17.17 -28.74
C THR A 12 -31.93 -18.37 -29.51
N ASN A 13 -30.93 -18.15 -30.36
CA ASN A 13 -30.32 -19.24 -31.13
C ASN A 13 -29.54 -20.22 -30.20
N THR A 14 -28.87 -19.73 -29.18
CA THR A 14 -28.16 -20.56 -28.18
C THR A 14 -29.14 -21.45 -27.43
N LEU A 15 -30.30 -20.92 -27.02
CA LEU A 15 -31.33 -21.70 -26.32
C LEU A 15 -31.94 -22.79 -27.23
N LEU A 16 -32.25 -22.48 -28.49
CA LEU A 16 -32.76 -23.46 -29.45
C LEU A 16 -31.78 -24.62 -29.69
N ILE A 17 -30.50 -24.32 -29.77
CA ILE A 17 -29.44 -25.34 -29.92
C ILE A 17 -29.37 -26.23 -28.67
N ALA A 18 -29.43 -25.64 -27.47
CA ALA A 18 -29.36 -26.36 -26.20
C ALA A 18 -30.64 -27.24 -26.00
N GLU A 19 -31.82 -26.75 -26.38
CA GLU A 19 -33.06 -27.54 -26.40
C GLU A 19 -32.97 -28.74 -27.35
N ARG A 20 -32.39 -28.55 -28.52
CA ARG A 20 -32.17 -29.65 -29.44
C ARG A 20 -31.20 -30.69 -28.86
N ALA A 21 -30.16 -30.25 -28.19
CA ALA A 21 -29.17 -31.13 -27.54
C ALA A 21 -29.85 -32.01 -26.46
N THR A 22 -30.69 -31.44 -25.60
CA THR A 22 -31.39 -32.19 -24.54
C THR A 22 -32.41 -33.19 -25.13
N ARG A 23 -33.06 -32.86 -26.26
CA ARG A 23 -33.93 -33.80 -26.96
C ARG A 23 -33.17 -34.98 -27.57
N LEU A 24 -31.97 -34.76 -28.09
CA LEU A 24 -31.14 -35.81 -28.70
C LEU A 24 -30.43 -36.68 -27.67
N ALA A 25 -30.05 -36.08 -26.51
CA ALA A 25 -29.33 -36.74 -25.44
C ALA A 25 -29.95 -36.43 -24.05
N PRO A 26 -31.14 -37.00 -23.74
CA PRO A 26 -31.90 -36.68 -22.53
C PRO A 26 -31.26 -37.23 -21.25
N SER A 27 -30.24 -38.09 -21.36
CA SER A 27 -29.46 -38.60 -20.23
C SER A 27 -28.06 -38.02 -20.14
N ASP A 28 -27.75 -36.97 -20.93
CA ASP A 28 -26.47 -36.31 -20.90
C ASP A 28 -26.49 -35.09 -19.96
N PRO A 29 -25.75 -35.10 -18.82
CA PRO A 29 -25.72 -33.97 -17.90
C PRO A 29 -25.16 -32.71 -18.56
N VAL A 30 -24.30 -32.83 -19.59
CA VAL A 30 -23.71 -31.70 -20.31
C VAL A 30 -24.77 -30.96 -21.13
N ALA A 31 -25.72 -31.71 -21.78
CA ALA A 31 -26.82 -31.13 -22.53
C ALA A 31 -27.77 -30.35 -21.61
N HIS A 32 -28.13 -30.91 -20.45
CA HIS A 32 -28.96 -30.23 -19.45
C HIS A 32 -28.28 -29.00 -18.88
N ARG A 33 -26.98 -29.07 -18.53
CA ARG A 33 -26.18 -27.91 -18.09
C ARG A 33 -26.15 -26.80 -19.15
N ALA A 34 -25.91 -27.15 -20.41
CA ALA A 34 -25.90 -26.17 -21.50
C ALA A 34 -27.24 -25.45 -21.66
N ARG A 35 -28.35 -26.21 -21.52
CA ARG A 35 -29.70 -25.64 -21.56
C ARG A 35 -29.94 -24.73 -20.35
N ALA A 36 -29.53 -25.16 -19.14
CA ALA A 36 -29.66 -24.35 -17.94
C ALA A 36 -28.91 -23.01 -18.05
N ILE A 37 -27.69 -23.02 -18.58
CA ILE A 37 -26.92 -21.79 -18.85
C ILE A 37 -27.67 -20.89 -19.83
N ALA A 38 -28.16 -21.42 -20.96
CA ALA A 38 -28.86 -20.63 -21.95
C ALA A 38 -30.18 -20.04 -21.40
N LEU A 39 -30.89 -20.77 -20.52
CA LEU A 39 -32.08 -20.30 -19.82
C LEU A 39 -31.72 -19.20 -18.80
N THR A 40 -30.62 -19.34 -18.07
CA THR A 40 -30.11 -18.31 -17.14
C THR A 40 -29.81 -17.01 -17.89
N ASP A 41 -29.10 -17.10 -19.02
CA ASP A 41 -28.78 -15.95 -19.88
C ASP A 41 -30.05 -15.29 -20.47
N ALA A 42 -31.11 -16.07 -20.69
CA ALA A 42 -32.41 -15.58 -21.13
C ALA A 42 -33.32 -15.06 -20.00
N GLY A 43 -32.85 -15.12 -18.73
CA GLY A 43 -33.63 -14.70 -17.56
C GLY A 43 -34.73 -15.67 -17.13
N GLN A 44 -34.78 -16.89 -17.72
CA GLN A 44 -35.78 -17.93 -17.41
C GLN A 44 -35.25 -18.81 -16.24
N LEU A 45 -35.10 -18.18 -15.07
CA LEU A 45 -34.40 -18.78 -13.94
C LEU A 45 -35.08 -20.04 -13.37
N ASP A 46 -36.40 -20.07 -13.28
CA ASP A 46 -37.13 -21.25 -12.78
C ASP A 46 -36.93 -22.49 -13.68
N GLU A 47 -36.82 -22.27 -14.98
CA GLU A 47 -36.56 -23.35 -15.92
C GLU A 47 -35.06 -23.75 -15.86
N ALA A 48 -34.18 -22.80 -15.71
CA ALA A 48 -32.75 -23.04 -15.52
C ALA A 48 -32.47 -23.91 -14.27
N ILE A 49 -33.11 -23.60 -13.14
CA ILE A 49 -33.05 -24.38 -11.91
C ILE A 49 -33.43 -25.84 -12.16
N ARG A 50 -34.56 -26.08 -12.80
CA ARG A 50 -35.00 -27.46 -13.15
C ARG A 50 -33.99 -28.20 -14.02
N GLU A 51 -33.37 -27.54 -14.97
CA GLU A 51 -32.35 -28.15 -15.82
C GLU A 51 -31.02 -28.42 -15.06
N TYR A 52 -30.60 -27.53 -14.16
CA TYR A 52 -29.49 -27.80 -13.29
C TYR A 52 -29.74 -28.99 -12.36
N GLU A 53 -30.94 -29.12 -11.78
CA GLU A 53 -31.35 -30.26 -10.96
C GLU A 53 -31.30 -31.57 -11.75
N ARG A 54 -31.75 -31.56 -13.01
CA ARG A 54 -31.63 -32.72 -13.91
C ARG A 54 -30.20 -33.10 -14.18
N ALA A 55 -29.33 -32.10 -14.47
CA ALA A 55 -27.91 -32.34 -14.69
C ALA A 55 -27.23 -32.93 -13.44
N ILE A 56 -27.60 -32.45 -12.25
CA ILE A 56 -27.12 -32.95 -10.97
C ILE A 56 -27.62 -34.38 -10.71
N ALA A 57 -28.88 -34.69 -10.98
CA ALA A 57 -29.40 -36.03 -10.84
C ALA A 57 -28.63 -37.07 -11.70
N LEU A 58 -28.18 -36.66 -12.87
CA LEU A 58 -27.34 -37.46 -13.76
C LEU A 58 -25.87 -37.52 -13.35
N ARG A 59 -25.35 -36.48 -12.67
CA ARG A 59 -23.93 -36.39 -12.26
C ARG A 59 -23.76 -35.67 -10.91
N PRO A 60 -24.18 -36.31 -9.80
CA PRO A 60 -24.27 -35.65 -8.50
C PRO A 60 -22.93 -35.23 -7.90
N GLY A 61 -21.81 -35.85 -8.24
CA GLY A 61 -20.47 -35.52 -7.75
C GLY A 61 -19.81 -34.32 -8.41
N HIS A 62 -20.45 -33.66 -9.38
CA HIS A 62 -19.83 -32.57 -10.10
C HIS A 62 -20.14 -31.23 -9.43
N TYR A 63 -19.20 -30.75 -8.60
CA TYR A 63 -19.38 -29.54 -7.75
C TYR A 63 -19.83 -28.29 -8.52
N SER A 64 -19.36 -28.10 -9.76
CA SER A 64 -19.70 -26.88 -10.50
C SER A 64 -21.20 -26.80 -10.84
N LEU A 65 -21.88 -27.94 -11.02
CA LEU A 65 -23.32 -27.95 -11.22
C LEU A 65 -24.07 -27.43 -9.98
N TRP A 66 -23.60 -27.81 -8.79
CA TRP A 66 -24.12 -27.31 -7.53
C TRP A 66 -23.85 -25.81 -7.34
N VAL A 67 -22.68 -25.32 -7.77
CA VAL A 67 -22.38 -23.88 -7.77
C VAL A 67 -23.31 -23.12 -8.69
N GLU A 68 -23.56 -23.63 -9.89
CA GLU A 68 -24.46 -23.01 -10.88
C GLU A 68 -25.90 -23.03 -10.41
N LEU A 69 -26.38 -24.13 -9.84
CA LEU A 69 -27.70 -24.23 -9.21
C LEU A 69 -27.84 -23.21 -8.06
N GLY A 70 -26.84 -23.13 -7.17
CA GLY A 70 -26.85 -22.18 -6.06
C GLY A 70 -26.95 -20.73 -6.53
N ARG A 71 -26.22 -20.37 -7.60
CA ARG A 71 -26.31 -19.04 -8.20
C ARG A 71 -27.69 -18.75 -8.82
N ALA A 72 -28.26 -19.72 -9.50
CA ALA A 72 -29.59 -19.54 -10.09
C ALA A 72 -30.67 -19.36 -9.01
N ARG A 73 -30.62 -20.13 -7.93
CA ARG A 73 -31.51 -19.99 -6.77
C ARG A 73 -31.31 -18.65 -6.05
N ASP A 74 -30.05 -18.20 -5.88
CA ASP A 74 -29.73 -16.90 -5.32
C ASP A 74 -30.31 -15.72 -6.13
N GLN A 75 -30.33 -15.84 -7.46
CA GLN A 75 -30.91 -14.84 -8.35
C GLN A 75 -32.45 -14.73 -8.26
N VAL A 76 -33.14 -15.78 -7.81
CA VAL A 76 -34.58 -15.76 -7.53
C VAL A 76 -34.89 -15.52 -6.04
N ASP A 77 -33.90 -15.08 -5.27
CA ASP A 77 -33.95 -14.81 -3.82
C ASP A 77 -34.30 -16.05 -2.97
N ASP A 78 -34.07 -17.25 -3.51
CA ASP A 78 -34.15 -18.51 -2.75
C ASP A 78 -32.82 -18.72 -2.00
N GLN A 79 -32.61 -17.94 -0.93
CA GLN A 79 -31.40 -18.00 -0.14
C GLN A 79 -31.16 -19.35 0.54
N GLN A 80 -32.26 -20.02 0.96
CA GLN A 80 -32.15 -21.33 1.59
C GLN A 80 -31.74 -22.40 0.58
N GLY A 81 -32.33 -22.42 -0.59
CA GLY A 81 -31.97 -23.34 -1.65
C GLY A 81 -30.55 -23.07 -2.20
N ALA A 82 -30.13 -21.80 -2.25
CA ALA A 82 -28.76 -21.43 -2.60
C ALA A 82 -27.76 -21.94 -1.55
N LEU A 83 -28.05 -21.78 -0.25
CA LEU A 83 -27.24 -22.30 0.85
C LEU A 83 -27.04 -23.82 0.73
N GLU A 84 -28.12 -24.58 0.50
CA GLU A 84 -28.06 -26.04 0.33
C GLU A 84 -27.16 -26.42 -0.86
N ALA A 85 -27.36 -25.77 -2.00
CA ALA A 85 -26.59 -26.05 -3.20
C ALA A 85 -25.09 -25.71 -3.02
N PHE A 86 -24.74 -24.56 -2.43
CA PHE A 86 -23.34 -24.21 -2.17
C PHE A 86 -22.69 -25.09 -1.10
N THR A 87 -23.46 -25.58 -0.11
CA THR A 87 -23.00 -26.56 0.86
C THR A 87 -22.61 -27.87 0.20
N GLU A 88 -23.45 -28.38 -0.71
CA GLU A 88 -23.13 -29.57 -1.48
C GLU A 88 -21.94 -29.33 -2.43
N ALA A 89 -21.83 -28.17 -3.04
CA ALA A 89 -20.67 -27.82 -3.84
C ALA A 89 -19.38 -27.87 -3.02
N ALA A 90 -19.36 -27.28 -1.82
CA ALA A 90 -18.22 -27.29 -0.91
C ALA A 90 -17.88 -28.71 -0.42
N ARG A 91 -18.90 -29.54 -0.18
CA ARG A 91 -18.70 -30.96 0.21
C ARG A 91 -18.02 -31.77 -0.90
N HIS A 92 -18.38 -31.52 -2.17
CA HIS A 92 -17.78 -32.20 -3.32
C HIS A 92 -16.42 -31.64 -3.75
N ALA A 93 -16.10 -30.41 -3.36
CA ALA A 93 -14.84 -29.72 -3.70
C ALA A 93 -14.25 -28.94 -2.52
N PRO A 94 -13.84 -29.64 -1.43
CA PRO A 94 -13.46 -29.01 -0.16
C PRO A 94 -12.18 -28.19 -0.21
N TYR A 95 -11.40 -28.30 -1.29
CA TYR A 95 -10.14 -27.58 -1.48
C TYR A 95 -10.24 -26.51 -2.59
N TYR A 96 -11.43 -26.25 -3.10
CA TYR A 96 -11.62 -25.23 -4.13
C TYR A 96 -12.18 -23.94 -3.54
N ALA A 97 -11.58 -22.83 -3.90
CA ALA A 97 -11.99 -21.52 -3.37
C ALA A 97 -13.42 -21.13 -3.73
N GLN A 98 -13.86 -21.41 -4.97
CA GLN A 98 -15.14 -20.95 -5.50
C GLN A 98 -16.37 -21.44 -4.68
N PRO A 99 -16.53 -22.72 -4.33
CA PRO A 99 -17.65 -23.17 -3.51
C PRO A 99 -17.71 -22.48 -2.15
N HIS A 100 -16.57 -22.40 -1.46
CA HIS A 100 -16.47 -21.76 -0.16
C HIS A 100 -16.74 -20.25 -0.22
N TRP A 101 -16.28 -19.59 -1.27
CA TRP A 101 -16.56 -18.17 -1.49
C TRP A 101 -18.06 -17.90 -1.66
N GLN A 102 -18.75 -18.70 -2.48
CA GLN A 102 -20.20 -18.58 -2.69
C GLN A 102 -20.99 -18.91 -1.42
N LEU A 103 -20.60 -19.97 -0.71
CA LEU A 103 -21.21 -20.36 0.56
C LEU A 103 -21.03 -19.26 1.62
N GLY A 104 -19.82 -18.69 1.74
CA GLY A 104 -19.55 -17.58 2.64
C GLY A 104 -20.42 -16.35 2.35
N ASN A 105 -20.55 -15.98 1.08
CA ASN A 105 -21.36 -14.83 0.69
C ASN A 105 -22.87 -15.02 0.97
N VAL A 106 -23.44 -16.20 0.72
CA VAL A 106 -24.86 -16.44 1.05
C VAL A 106 -25.10 -16.45 2.55
N LEU A 107 -24.20 -17.08 3.33
CA LEU A 107 -24.25 -17.06 4.79
C LEU A 107 -24.17 -15.64 5.34
N PHE A 108 -23.32 -14.80 4.75
CA PHE A 108 -23.19 -13.39 5.14
C PHE A 108 -24.50 -12.62 4.94
N ARG A 109 -25.16 -12.77 3.77
CA ARG A 109 -26.46 -12.13 3.50
C ARG A 109 -27.56 -12.64 4.42
N MET A 110 -27.50 -13.90 4.85
CA MET A 110 -28.42 -14.48 5.85
C MET A 110 -28.11 -14.02 7.29
N GLY A 111 -27.09 -13.18 7.52
CA GLY A 111 -26.69 -12.70 8.85
C GLY A 111 -25.90 -13.71 9.69
N ARG A 112 -25.53 -14.86 9.13
CA ARG A 112 -24.73 -15.92 9.80
C ARG A 112 -23.25 -15.61 9.72
N ARG A 113 -22.82 -14.51 10.38
CA ARG A 113 -21.49 -13.90 10.19
C ARG A 113 -20.34 -14.86 10.50
N GLU A 114 -20.37 -15.55 11.63
CA GLU A 114 -19.28 -16.44 12.04
C GLU A 114 -19.05 -17.58 11.05
N GLU A 115 -20.13 -18.18 10.57
CA GLU A 115 -20.08 -19.22 9.56
C GLU A 115 -19.63 -18.68 8.21
N ALA A 116 -20.10 -17.48 7.84
CA ALA A 116 -19.69 -16.82 6.63
C ALA A 116 -18.17 -16.60 6.58
N PHE A 117 -17.58 -16.03 7.64
CA PHE A 117 -16.13 -15.79 7.68
C PHE A 117 -15.32 -17.08 7.80
N ALA A 118 -15.87 -18.15 8.41
CA ALA A 118 -15.23 -19.45 8.37
C ALA A 118 -15.10 -19.99 6.94
N GLU A 119 -16.13 -19.84 6.11
CA GLU A 119 -16.10 -20.26 4.72
C GLU A 119 -15.25 -19.33 3.83
N LEU A 120 -15.34 -18.00 4.01
CA LEU A 120 -14.48 -17.03 3.32
C LEU A 120 -12.99 -17.25 3.63
N ARG A 121 -12.67 -17.61 4.87
CA ARG A 121 -11.32 -18.01 5.26
C ARG A 121 -10.86 -19.26 4.50
N ARG A 122 -11.71 -20.30 4.38
CA ARG A 122 -11.39 -21.51 3.59
C ARG A 122 -11.16 -21.16 2.11
N ALA A 123 -11.98 -20.28 1.55
CA ALA A 123 -11.80 -19.79 0.19
C ALA A 123 -10.45 -19.11 0.02
N ALA A 124 -10.08 -18.19 0.93
CA ALA A 124 -8.82 -17.47 0.89
C ALA A 124 -7.60 -18.35 1.16
N LEU A 125 -7.73 -19.45 1.92
CA LEU A 125 -6.68 -20.46 2.08
C LEU A 125 -6.42 -21.21 0.76
N SER A 126 -7.44 -21.40 -0.06
CA SER A 126 -7.32 -22.06 -1.37
C SER A 126 -6.88 -21.10 -2.47
N ASP A 127 -7.25 -19.83 -2.36
CA ASP A 127 -6.88 -18.75 -3.28
C ASP A 127 -6.66 -17.45 -2.51
N MET A 128 -5.39 -17.12 -2.28
CA MET A 128 -4.96 -15.91 -1.55
C MET A 128 -5.41 -14.59 -2.20
N THR A 129 -5.76 -14.60 -3.48
CA THR A 129 -6.24 -13.39 -4.17
C THR A 129 -7.61 -12.93 -3.64
N LEU A 130 -8.34 -13.79 -2.95
CA LEU A 130 -9.64 -13.49 -2.32
C LEU A 130 -9.51 -12.85 -0.94
N LEU A 131 -8.33 -12.95 -0.30
CA LEU A 131 -8.13 -12.49 1.07
C LEU A 131 -8.41 -10.98 1.23
N PRO A 132 -7.95 -10.08 0.35
CA PRO A 132 -8.26 -8.65 0.48
C PRO A 132 -9.77 -8.37 0.51
N ALA A 133 -10.52 -8.95 -0.42
CA ALA A 133 -11.98 -8.77 -0.48
C ALA A 133 -12.70 -9.34 0.76
N ALA A 134 -12.20 -10.45 1.30
CA ALA A 134 -12.73 -11.02 2.54
C ALA A 134 -12.46 -10.12 3.76
N ILE A 135 -11.27 -9.49 3.84
CA ILE A 135 -10.92 -8.54 4.89
C ILE A 135 -11.78 -7.27 4.77
N ASP A 136 -11.98 -6.73 3.56
CA ASP A 136 -12.85 -5.57 3.33
C ASP A 136 -14.28 -5.85 3.82
N LEU A 137 -14.81 -7.02 3.52
CA LEU A 137 -16.14 -7.44 3.98
C LEU A 137 -16.19 -7.54 5.52
N ALA A 138 -15.15 -8.09 6.14
CA ALA A 138 -15.06 -8.21 7.60
C ALA A 138 -14.93 -6.83 8.26
N TRP A 139 -14.17 -5.91 7.66
CA TRP A 139 -14.06 -4.53 8.13
C TRP A 139 -15.41 -3.86 8.22
N ALA A 140 -16.23 -3.97 7.16
CA ALA A 140 -17.59 -3.44 7.15
C ALA A 140 -18.52 -4.18 8.13
N ALA A 141 -18.39 -5.50 8.24
CA ALA A 141 -19.25 -6.33 9.08
C ALA A 141 -19.03 -6.15 10.59
N TYR A 142 -17.79 -5.85 10.99
CA TYR A 142 -17.38 -5.66 12.38
C TYR A 142 -17.10 -4.20 12.74
N ASP A 143 -17.58 -3.24 11.94
CA ASP A 143 -17.48 -1.80 12.20
C ASP A 143 -16.03 -1.36 12.50
N GLY A 144 -15.05 -1.97 11.83
CA GLY A 144 -13.62 -1.66 12.00
C GLY A 144 -12.99 -2.21 13.29
N ASP A 145 -13.62 -3.17 13.96
CA ASP A 145 -13.01 -3.87 15.10
C ASP A 145 -11.92 -4.84 14.62
N ALA A 146 -10.66 -4.39 14.69
CA ALA A 146 -9.51 -5.17 14.26
C ALA A 146 -9.37 -6.52 14.99
N ARG A 147 -9.76 -6.57 16.28
CA ARG A 147 -9.71 -7.82 17.06
C ARG A 147 -10.77 -8.82 16.62
N ALA A 148 -11.97 -8.34 16.23
CA ALA A 148 -13.01 -9.20 15.67
C ALA A 148 -12.57 -9.77 14.32
N ILE A 149 -11.91 -8.96 13.49
CA ILE A 149 -11.36 -9.37 12.19
C ILE A 149 -10.25 -10.43 12.40
N ASP A 150 -9.34 -10.20 13.32
CA ASP A 150 -8.28 -11.15 13.65
C ASP A 150 -8.87 -12.51 14.09
N ARG A 151 -9.87 -12.51 14.97
CA ARG A 151 -10.59 -13.72 15.36
C ARG A 151 -11.31 -14.41 14.21
N ALA A 152 -11.86 -13.67 13.26
CA ALA A 152 -12.56 -14.22 12.10
C ALA A 152 -11.60 -14.92 11.13
N PHE A 153 -10.43 -14.35 10.89
CA PHE A 153 -9.45 -14.89 9.94
C PHE A 153 -8.44 -15.84 10.58
N GLN A 154 -8.11 -15.69 11.86
CA GLN A 154 -7.16 -16.55 12.59
C GLN A 154 -5.87 -16.75 11.77
N PRO A 155 -5.11 -15.70 11.46
CA PRO A 155 -3.93 -15.79 10.59
C PRO A 155 -2.91 -16.77 11.17
N GLN A 156 -2.39 -17.69 10.36
CA GLN A 156 -1.49 -18.75 10.79
C GLN A 156 -0.13 -18.70 10.07
N ASN A 157 0.04 -17.79 9.14
CA ASN A 157 1.26 -17.68 8.34
C ASN A 157 1.58 -16.23 7.99
N ALA A 158 2.84 -15.97 7.64
CA ALA A 158 3.32 -14.64 7.33
C ALA A 158 2.50 -13.88 6.25
N PRO A 159 2.10 -14.47 5.12
CA PRO A 159 1.30 -13.75 4.13
C PRO A 159 -0.04 -13.21 4.65
N TRP A 160 -0.71 -13.95 5.55
CA TRP A 160 -1.97 -13.52 6.15
C TRP A 160 -1.77 -12.40 7.16
N HIS A 161 -0.78 -12.54 8.03
CA HIS A 161 -0.39 -11.48 8.96
C HIS A 161 0.00 -10.20 8.22
N LEU A 162 0.79 -10.30 7.15
CA LEU A 162 1.19 -9.13 6.34
C LEU A 162 0.01 -8.48 5.62
N ALA A 163 -0.94 -9.27 5.11
CA ALA A 163 -2.15 -8.73 4.50
C ALA A 163 -2.98 -7.91 5.51
N LEU A 164 -3.18 -8.45 6.73
CA LEU A 164 -3.87 -7.73 7.81
C LEU A 164 -3.07 -6.51 8.29
N ALA A 165 -1.75 -6.62 8.46
CA ALA A 165 -0.89 -5.51 8.84
C ALA A 165 -1.03 -4.33 7.89
N ARG A 166 -0.90 -4.58 6.59
CA ARG A 166 -1.04 -3.55 5.56
C ARG A 166 -2.45 -2.98 5.47
N PHE A 167 -3.46 -3.82 5.68
CA PHE A 167 -4.85 -3.37 5.74
C PHE A 167 -5.06 -2.42 6.91
N PHE A 168 -4.67 -2.81 8.12
CA PHE A 168 -4.84 -2.01 9.33
C PHE A 168 -4.06 -0.70 9.27
N ALA A 169 -2.83 -0.70 8.73
CA ALA A 169 -2.05 0.52 8.52
C ALA A 169 -2.82 1.56 7.69
N ARG A 170 -3.42 1.13 6.57
CA ARG A 170 -4.19 2.01 5.67
C ARG A 170 -5.51 2.47 6.25
N HIS A 171 -6.05 1.76 7.25
CA HIS A 171 -7.33 2.08 7.90
C HIS A 171 -7.19 2.75 9.26
N GLY A 172 -6.00 3.33 9.57
CA GLY A 172 -5.78 4.10 10.79
C GLY A 172 -5.74 3.26 12.06
N ARG A 173 -5.27 2.01 11.96
CA ARG A 173 -5.06 1.09 13.07
C ARG A 173 -3.59 0.69 13.18
N PRO A 174 -2.67 1.65 13.43
CA PRO A 174 -1.23 1.39 13.36
C PRO A 174 -0.73 0.41 14.42
N LEU A 175 -1.31 0.40 15.62
CA LEU A 175 -0.89 -0.51 16.67
C LEU A 175 -1.23 -1.96 16.33
N GLU A 176 -2.46 -2.20 15.88
CA GLU A 176 -2.89 -3.53 15.42
C GLU A 176 -2.14 -3.95 14.15
N ALA A 177 -1.78 -2.99 13.29
CA ALA A 177 -0.93 -3.25 12.13
C ALA A 177 0.45 -3.75 12.55
N LEU A 178 1.09 -3.11 13.55
CA LEU A 178 2.37 -3.57 14.11
C LEU A 178 2.26 -4.94 14.81
N GLU A 179 1.18 -5.20 15.53
CA GLU A 179 0.93 -6.52 16.15
C GLU A 179 0.94 -7.62 15.07
N GLN A 180 0.23 -7.42 13.98
CA GLN A 180 0.20 -8.36 12.86
C GLN A 180 1.57 -8.46 12.18
N PHE A 181 2.25 -7.34 11.96
CA PHE A 181 3.58 -7.34 11.35
C PHE A 181 4.59 -8.12 12.19
N ARG A 182 4.61 -7.94 13.51
CA ARG A 182 5.49 -8.67 14.44
C ARG A 182 5.16 -10.17 14.52
N ALA A 183 3.89 -10.55 14.33
CA ALA A 183 3.46 -11.94 14.29
C ALA A 183 3.86 -12.66 12.99
N ALA A 184 4.19 -11.92 11.93
CA ALA A 184 4.69 -12.48 10.68
C ALA A 184 6.18 -12.86 10.83
N ASP A 185 6.48 -14.16 10.90
CA ASP A 185 7.86 -14.65 10.95
C ASP A 185 8.55 -14.54 9.57
N LYS A 186 9.85 -14.21 9.55
CA LYS A 186 10.70 -14.19 8.34
C LYS A 186 10.17 -13.30 7.20
N ILE A 187 9.94 -12.04 7.51
CA ILE A 187 9.41 -11.06 6.56
C ILE A 187 10.47 -10.72 5.49
N PRO A 188 10.18 -10.91 4.18
CA PRO A 188 11.05 -10.46 3.10
C PRO A 188 11.22 -8.94 3.10
N ASP A 189 12.39 -8.43 2.71
CA ASP A 189 12.67 -7.00 2.63
C ASP A 189 11.65 -6.23 1.75
N THR A 190 11.17 -6.84 0.68
CA THR A 190 10.14 -6.27 -0.21
C THR A 190 8.83 -6.03 0.53
N GLU A 191 8.39 -6.98 1.34
CA GLU A 191 7.15 -6.86 2.13
C GLU A 191 7.32 -5.86 3.28
N ARG A 192 8.48 -5.87 3.95
CA ARG A 192 8.79 -4.88 4.99
C ARG A 192 8.77 -3.46 4.42
N ARG A 193 9.37 -3.23 3.24
CA ARG A 193 9.35 -1.93 2.56
C ARG A 193 7.94 -1.53 2.16
N ALA A 194 7.14 -2.46 1.64
CA ALA A 194 5.76 -2.19 1.26
C ALA A 194 4.90 -1.81 2.48
N PHE A 195 5.06 -2.48 3.61
CA PHE A 195 4.37 -2.14 4.85
C PHE A 195 4.83 -0.79 5.41
N LEU A 196 6.14 -0.50 5.39
CA LEU A 196 6.68 0.80 5.77
C LEU A 196 6.09 1.93 4.91
N GLN A 197 5.95 1.73 3.60
CA GLN A 197 5.32 2.71 2.72
C GLN A 197 3.84 2.93 3.06
N ASP A 198 3.08 1.87 3.38
CA ASP A 198 1.68 2.00 3.81
C ASP A 198 1.58 2.84 5.11
N LEU A 199 2.46 2.62 6.10
CA LEU A 199 2.51 3.40 7.35
C LEU A 199 2.89 4.87 7.10
N LEU A 200 3.92 5.12 6.28
CA LEU A 200 4.37 6.48 5.93
C LEU A 200 3.27 7.25 5.17
N ALA A 201 2.60 6.61 4.22
CA ALA A 201 1.49 7.20 3.47
C ALA A 201 0.30 7.57 4.38
N ALA A 202 0.04 6.74 5.40
CA ALA A 202 -0.97 7.00 6.42
C ALA A 202 -0.49 7.94 7.54
N LYS A 203 0.77 8.42 7.48
CA LYS A 203 1.41 9.32 8.47
C LYS A 203 1.52 8.74 9.89
N HIS A 204 1.65 7.43 9.99
CA HIS A 204 1.95 6.72 11.23
C HIS A 204 3.47 6.69 11.46
N PHE A 205 4.05 7.85 11.73
CA PHE A 205 5.51 8.04 11.69
C PHE A 205 6.27 7.29 12.80
N GLU A 206 5.69 7.18 13.98
CA GLU A 206 6.31 6.46 15.11
C GLU A 206 6.42 4.97 14.80
N GLU A 207 5.33 4.37 14.30
CA GLU A 207 5.30 2.97 13.88
C GLU A 207 6.15 2.72 12.63
N SER A 208 6.19 3.70 11.72
CA SER A 208 7.09 3.65 10.55
C SER A 208 8.55 3.60 10.98
N TYR A 209 8.93 4.39 11.99
CA TYR A 209 10.29 4.41 12.51
C TYR A 209 10.68 3.07 13.14
N GLU A 210 9.76 2.45 13.89
CA GLU A 210 10.00 1.12 14.47
C GLU A 210 10.28 0.06 13.40
N VAL A 211 9.45 0.02 12.33
CA VAL A 211 9.64 -0.92 11.22
C VAL A 211 10.93 -0.66 10.46
N TRP A 212 11.28 0.61 10.27
CA TRP A 212 12.49 1.03 9.56
C TRP A 212 13.74 0.70 10.37
N SER A 213 13.79 1.08 11.66
CA SER A 213 14.94 0.87 12.56
C SER A 213 15.19 -0.62 12.86
N GLY A 214 14.12 -1.42 13.06
CA GLY A 214 14.24 -2.87 13.26
C GLY A 214 14.86 -3.60 12.05
N GLY A 215 14.74 -3.07 10.84
CA GLY A 215 15.43 -3.58 9.66
C GLY A 215 16.93 -3.27 9.62
N LEU A 216 17.42 -2.33 10.43
CA LEU A 216 18.84 -1.94 10.50
C LEU A 216 19.64 -2.79 11.51
N GLU A 217 19.01 -3.36 12.52
CA GLU A 217 19.70 -4.14 13.57
C GLU A 217 20.42 -5.40 13.05
N THR A 218 20.05 -5.88 11.86
CA THR A 218 20.70 -7.04 11.24
C THR A 218 22.05 -6.74 10.55
N LYS A 219 22.50 -5.47 10.50
CA LYS A 219 23.67 -5.07 9.69
C LYS A 219 24.70 -4.21 10.44
N ASN A 220 24.99 -4.45 11.70
CA ASN A 220 26.10 -3.77 12.44
C ASN A 220 26.12 -2.23 12.29
N THR A 221 25.01 -1.59 12.06
CA THR A 221 24.92 -0.12 12.03
C THR A 221 24.55 0.37 13.43
N THR A 222 25.36 1.25 13.96
CA THR A 222 25.10 2.05 15.19
C THR A 222 23.63 2.50 15.15
N ARG A 223 22.89 2.19 16.21
CA ARG A 223 21.48 2.49 16.39
C ARG A 223 21.20 3.91 15.91
N ALA A 224 20.51 4.06 14.81
CA ALA A 224 20.02 5.36 14.36
C ALA A 224 19.23 5.97 15.51
N GLY A 225 19.51 7.23 15.84
CA GLY A 225 19.01 7.90 17.01
C GLY A 225 17.48 7.86 17.13
N GLY A 226 16.96 8.02 18.33
CA GLY A 226 15.54 8.05 18.65
C GLY A 226 14.81 9.31 18.15
N ILE A 227 13.83 9.75 18.91
CA ILE A 227 13.13 11.03 18.68
C ILE A 227 14.15 12.17 18.62
N ALA A 228 14.01 13.07 17.65
CA ALA A 228 14.88 14.21 17.39
C ALA A 228 16.34 13.82 17.10
N SER A 229 16.53 12.93 16.14
CA SER A 229 17.86 12.55 15.68
C SER A 229 17.94 12.54 14.15
N ILE A 230 18.98 13.17 13.62
CA ILE A 230 19.37 13.08 12.21
C ILE A 230 20.10 11.77 11.98
N THR A 231 19.63 11.00 11.02
CA THR A 231 20.32 9.76 10.61
C THR A 231 21.44 10.12 9.64
N ASP A 232 22.67 9.73 9.96
CA ASP A 232 23.84 9.95 9.11
C ASP A 232 24.01 11.42 8.69
N GLY A 233 24.01 12.33 9.69
CA GLY A 233 24.09 13.78 9.44
C GLY A 233 25.36 14.25 8.78
N SER A 234 26.45 13.47 8.84
CA SER A 234 27.74 13.74 8.20
C SER A 234 27.99 12.83 6.97
N PHE A 235 26.97 12.15 6.43
CA PHE A 235 27.01 11.35 5.18
C PHE A 235 28.09 10.26 5.14
N GLU A 236 28.38 9.62 6.28
CA GLU A 236 29.42 8.60 6.40
C GLU A 236 29.00 7.20 5.96
N SER A 237 27.68 6.91 5.91
CA SER A 237 27.14 5.57 5.62
C SER A 237 26.94 5.26 4.13
N GLY A 238 27.30 6.20 3.25
CA GLY A 238 27.13 6.05 1.81
C GLY A 238 25.76 6.53 1.29
N ILE A 239 25.68 6.79 -0.01
CA ILE A 239 24.45 7.26 -0.68
C ILE A 239 23.53 6.08 -0.97
N LYS A 240 22.32 6.11 -0.45
CA LYS A 240 21.25 5.14 -0.76
C LYS A 240 20.10 5.89 -1.44
N PHE A 241 19.82 5.55 -2.70
CA PHE A 241 18.76 6.21 -3.49
C PHE A 241 17.37 5.63 -3.25
N ASP A 242 17.25 4.41 -2.73
CA ASP A 242 16.01 3.63 -2.68
C ASP A 242 15.63 3.18 -1.25
N ASP A 243 16.11 3.83 -0.21
CA ASP A 243 15.78 3.47 1.17
C ASP A 243 14.59 4.30 1.67
N PRO A 244 13.35 3.80 1.61
CA PRO A 244 12.21 4.53 2.16
C PRO A 244 12.34 4.61 3.67
N GLY A 245 12.03 5.78 4.26
CA GLY A 245 12.00 5.92 5.70
C GLY A 245 12.74 7.15 6.21
N PHE A 246 13.58 6.96 7.22
CA PHE A 246 14.19 8.04 8.00
C PHE A 246 15.68 8.29 7.66
N GLY A 247 16.18 7.70 6.58
CA GLY A 247 17.47 8.04 5.98
C GLY A 247 17.35 9.22 5.00
N TRP A 248 18.50 9.67 4.48
CA TRP A 248 18.53 10.70 3.46
C TRP A 248 17.88 10.22 2.16
N GLN A 249 16.87 10.96 1.71
CA GLN A 249 16.19 10.77 0.43
C GLN A 249 16.81 11.70 -0.61
N LEU A 250 17.35 11.14 -1.67
CA LEU A 250 17.95 11.87 -2.76
C LEU A 250 17.05 11.79 -3.99
N THR A 251 16.71 12.95 -4.56
CA THR A 251 15.87 13.00 -5.76
C THR A 251 16.64 12.51 -6.98
N THR A 252 16.07 11.57 -7.74
CA THR A 252 16.67 10.98 -8.93
C THR A 252 16.41 11.76 -10.23
N ALA A 253 16.12 13.08 -10.16
CA ALA A 253 15.90 13.93 -11.33
C ALA A 253 17.21 14.09 -12.14
N ALA A 254 17.49 13.10 -12.93
CA ALA A 254 18.79 12.65 -13.40
C ALA A 254 19.58 13.59 -14.35
N SER A 255 19.05 14.72 -14.82
CA SER A 255 19.76 15.57 -15.79
C SER A 255 20.28 16.89 -15.22
N ALA A 256 19.67 17.39 -14.15
CA ALA A 256 19.96 18.73 -13.64
C ALA A 256 21.05 18.77 -12.54
N PHE A 257 21.34 17.63 -11.91
CA PHE A 257 22.37 17.53 -10.87
C PHE A 257 22.88 16.10 -10.68
N ARG A 258 24.06 15.97 -10.05
CA ARG A 258 24.70 14.70 -9.66
C ARG A 258 25.11 14.75 -8.21
N TYR A 259 25.02 13.61 -7.53
CA TYR A 259 25.50 13.44 -6.17
C TYR A 259 26.81 12.64 -6.14
N SER A 260 27.69 13.01 -5.23
CA SER A 260 28.86 12.23 -4.84
C SER A 260 29.19 12.44 -3.37
N LEU A 261 29.85 11.47 -2.74
CA LEU A 261 30.52 11.67 -1.48
C LEU A 261 31.91 12.20 -1.77
N ASP A 262 32.21 13.39 -1.26
CA ASP A 262 33.48 14.05 -1.44
C ASP A 262 34.33 13.85 -0.17
N THR A 263 35.59 13.42 -0.35
CA THR A 263 36.58 13.22 0.70
C THR A 263 37.55 14.39 0.82
N VAL A 264 37.39 15.41 -0.04
CA VAL A 264 38.24 16.57 -0.05
C VAL A 264 37.69 17.64 0.89
N GLU A 265 38.35 17.84 2.01
CA GLU A 265 38.01 18.84 3.02
C GLU A 265 36.56 18.71 3.54
N PRO A 266 36.13 17.53 4.05
CA PRO A 266 34.83 17.44 4.71
C PRO A 266 34.79 18.36 5.94
N LYS A 267 33.61 18.80 6.37
CA LYS A 267 33.46 19.61 7.58
C LYS A 267 33.62 18.75 8.83
N GLU A 268 33.05 17.51 8.77
CA GLU A 268 33.14 16.52 9.82
C GLU A 268 33.36 15.12 9.21
N GLY A 269 34.09 14.24 9.91
CA GLY A 269 34.32 12.87 9.48
C GLY A 269 35.21 12.73 8.24
N ALA A 270 34.86 11.77 7.37
CA ALA A 270 35.63 11.43 6.18
C ALA A 270 34.97 11.88 4.87
N HIS A 271 33.67 12.20 4.91
CA HIS A 271 32.89 12.51 3.73
C HIS A 271 32.00 13.75 3.92
N SER A 272 31.62 14.37 2.80
CA SER A 272 30.53 15.35 2.75
C SER A 272 29.68 15.08 1.52
N LEU A 273 28.39 15.41 1.54
CA LEU A 273 27.53 15.27 0.36
C LEU A 273 27.79 16.41 -0.61
N ARG A 274 28.33 16.09 -1.79
CA ARG A 274 28.52 17.02 -2.89
C ARG A 274 27.40 16.90 -3.92
N ILE A 275 26.89 18.03 -4.37
CA ILE A 275 25.86 18.18 -5.39
C ILE A 275 26.40 19.06 -6.50
N ASP A 276 26.60 18.49 -7.69
CA ASP A 276 27.00 19.22 -8.90
C ASP A 276 25.75 19.60 -9.70
N PHE A 277 25.49 20.89 -9.88
CA PHE A 277 24.34 21.42 -10.62
C PHE A 277 24.74 21.84 -12.03
N ASN A 278 23.94 21.47 -13.03
CA ASN A 278 24.22 21.74 -14.44
C ASN A 278 22.99 22.11 -15.26
N GLY A 279 21.94 22.62 -14.65
CA GLY A 279 20.76 22.94 -15.44
C GLY A 279 19.53 23.40 -14.67
N ASP A 280 18.42 23.27 -15.35
CA ASP A 280 17.12 23.72 -14.86
C ASP A 280 16.35 22.57 -14.21
N TYR A 281 15.83 22.82 -13.02
CA TYR A 281 14.89 21.89 -12.37
C TYR A 281 13.93 22.69 -11.49
N ASN A 282 12.79 22.11 -11.11
CA ASN A 282 11.78 22.78 -10.29
C ASN A 282 12.35 23.19 -8.93
N PRO A 283 12.46 24.49 -8.61
CA PRO A 283 13.05 24.96 -7.38
C PRO A 283 12.40 24.44 -6.10
N ALA A 284 11.08 24.23 -6.14
CA ALA A 284 10.31 23.75 -5.00
C ALA A 284 10.46 22.24 -4.73
N SER A 285 11.05 21.49 -5.67
CA SER A 285 11.31 20.06 -5.46
C SER A 285 12.53 19.88 -4.58
N PRO A 286 12.46 19.06 -3.49
CA PRO A 286 13.61 18.76 -2.67
C PRO A 286 14.70 18.07 -3.48
N VAL A 287 15.94 18.52 -3.34
CA VAL A 287 17.13 17.83 -3.86
C VAL A 287 17.52 16.70 -2.91
N VAL A 288 17.57 17.05 -1.62
CA VAL A 288 17.89 16.15 -0.51
C VAL A 288 16.86 16.39 0.57
N SER A 289 16.35 15.33 1.19
CA SER A 289 15.44 15.45 2.33
C SER A 289 15.59 14.30 3.33
N GLN A 290 15.20 14.55 4.56
CA GLN A 290 15.13 13.53 5.60
C GLN A 290 13.91 13.76 6.48
N LEU A 291 13.18 12.67 6.75
CA LEU A 291 12.10 12.65 7.73
C LEU A 291 12.68 12.43 9.13
N VAL A 292 12.25 13.24 10.09
CA VAL A 292 12.74 13.20 11.48
C VAL A 292 11.57 13.19 12.43
N LEU A 293 11.55 12.26 13.39
CA LEU A 293 10.58 12.27 14.48
C LEU A 293 10.85 13.40 15.46
N VAL A 294 9.80 14.04 15.92
CA VAL A 294 9.87 15.12 16.92
C VAL A 294 8.79 14.94 18.00
N GLU A 295 9.02 15.43 19.20
CA GLU A 295 8.00 15.49 20.24
C GLU A 295 7.05 16.65 19.97
N ARG A 296 5.76 16.40 20.12
CA ARG A 296 4.70 17.40 19.96
C ARG A 296 4.87 18.54 20.96
N GLY A 297 4.69 19.76 20.49
CA GLY A 297 4.81 20.97 21.30
C GLY A 297 6.24 21.36 21.68
N ALA A 298 7.26 20.60 21.31
CA ALA A 298 8.66 20.88 21.66
C ALA A 298 9.32 21.86 20.67
N ARG A 299 10.39 22.52 21.14
CA ARG A 299 11.21 23.41 20.33
C ARG A 299 12.55 22.74 20.03
N TYR A 300 13.08 23.00 18.84
CA TYR A 300 14.29 22.39 18.34
C TYR A 300 15.20 23.41 17.66
N ARG A 301 16.49 23.09 17.66
CA ARG A 301 17.51 23.79 16.90
C ARG A 301 18.15 22.81 15.92
N LEU A 302 18.08 23.13 14.63
CA LEU A 302 18.78 22.42 13.57
C LEU A 302 20.08 23.13 13.24
N HIS A 303 21.18 22.37 13.21
CA HIS A 303 22.50 22.80 12.74
C HIS A 303 22.86 22.05 11.46
N PHE A 304 23.55 22.69 10.55
CA PHE A 304 24.21 22.07 9.40
C PHE A 304 25.33 22.97 8.89
N ALA A 305 26.26 22.42 8.15
CA ALA A 305 27.31 23.17 7.44
C ALA A 305 27.12 23.05 5.92
N ALA A 306 27.42 24.13 5.21
CA ALA A 306 27.39 24.14 3.76
C ALA A 306 28.55 24.98 3.20
N ARG A 307 29.07 24.61 2.02
CA ARG A 307 29.98 25.41 1.19
C ARG A 307 29.53 25.43 -0.25
N THR A 308 29.95 26.46 -0.98
CA THR A 308 29.58 26.64 -2.38
C THR A 308 30.82 26.84 -3.24
N GLU A 309 30.75 26.44 -4.52
CA GLU A 309 31.79 26.72 -5.50
C GLU A 309 31.14 27.07 -6.84
N GLU A 310 31.47 28.23 -7.38
CA GLU A 310 30.96 28.78 -8.63
C GLU A 310 29.43 28.74 -8.73
N LEU A 311 28.73 28.92 -7.61
CA LEU A 311 27.27 28.85 -7.58
C LEU A 311 26.64 30.04 -8.29
N VAL A 312 25.88 29.75 -9.36
CA VAL A 312 25.11 30.75 -10.14
C VAL A 312 23.66 30.29 -10.22
N THR A 313 22.74 31.07 -9.65
CA THR A 313 21.31 30.79 -9.66
C THR A 313 20.50 32.05 -9.35
N GLY A 314 19.29 32.17 -9.95
CA GLY A 314 18.33 33.21 -9.58
C GLY A 314 17.54 32.86 -8.30
N GLY A 315 17.47 31.57 -7.94
CA GLY A 315 16.80 31.07 -6.75
C GLY A 315 17.78 30.43 -5.77
N LEU A 316 18.16 31.17 -4.73
CA LEU A 316 19.17 30.72 -3.77
C LEU A 316 18.73 29.47 -3.01
N PRO A 317 19.65 28.49 -2.81
CA PRO A 317 19.39 27.30 -2.02
C PRO A 317 19.18 27.61 -0.54
N VAL A 318 18.25 26.89 0.08
CA VAL A 318 17.91 26.97 1.49
C VAL A 318 17.62 25.57 2.04
N VAL A 319 17.74 25.41 3.34
CA VAL A 319 17.17 24.27 4.07
C VAL A 319 15.85 24.71 4.69
N VAL A 320 14.81 23.93 4.45
CA VAL A 320 13.46 24.17 4.99
C VAL A 320 13.09 23.01 5.92
N VAL A 321 12.55 23.33 7.08
CA VAL A 321 11.89 22.37 7.97
C VAL A 321 10.40 22.54 7.81
N SER A 322 9.72 21.48 7.42
CA SER A 322 8.25 21.48 7.23
C SER A 322 7.57 20.42 8.09
N ASP A 323 6.33 20.69 8.47
CA ASP A 323 5.48 19.77 9.23
C ASP A 323 5.02 18.61 8.34
N ALA A 324 5.61 17.42 8.53
CA ALA A 324 5.24 16.22 7.79
C ALA A 324 3.86 15.67 8.20
N SER A 325 3.40 15.99 9.42
CA SER A 325 2.11 15.53 9.94
C SER A 325 0.94 16.30 9.31
N SER A 326 1.16 17.53 8.88
CA SER A 326 0.13 18.35 8.24
C SER A 326 -0.14 17.88 6.78
N SER A 327 -1.37 18.06 6.30
CA SER A 327 -1.72 17.76 4.91
C SER A 327 -1.04 18.67 3.89
N ASN A 328 -0.71 19.90 4.31
CA ASN A 328 -0.20 20.95 3.44
C ASN A 328 1.33 21.14 3.53
N GLY A 329 2.02 20.32 4.34
CA GLY A 329 3.48 20.45 4.51
C GLY A 329 3.90 21.85 4.96
N ARG A 330 3.20 22.43 5.98
CA ARG A 330 3.46 23.80 6.45
C ARG A 330 4.93 23.98 6.80
N SER A 331 5.58 25.01 6.25
CA SER A 331 6.93 25.40 6.65
C SER A 331 6.94 25.90 8.10
N LEU A 332 7.85 25.36 8.90
CA LEU A 332 8.07 25.71 10.30
C LEU A 332 9.29 26.65 10.45
N ALA A 333 10.31 26.44 9.64
CA ALA A 333 11.50 27.28 9.58
C ALA A 333 12.23 27.18 8.22
N GLU A 334 13.01 28.20 7.89
CA GLU A 334 13.87 28.26 6.72
C GLU A 334 15.23 28.86 7.11
N SER A 335 16.31 28.29 6.58
CA SER A 335 17.68 28.78 6.82
C SER A 335 17.93 30.11 6.08
N SER A 336 19.03 30.79 6.45
CA SER A 336 19.60 31.79 5.58
C SER A 336 19.95 31.17 4.21
N PRO A 337 19.74 31.89 3.09
CA PRO A 337 20.13 31.39 1.78
C PRO A 337 21.64 31.20 1.67
N LEU A 338 22.05 30.13 0.97
CA LEU A 338 23.45 29.94 0.65
C LEU A 338 23.93 31.02 -0.35
N PRO A 339 25.18 31.53 -0.17
CA PRO A 339 25.70 32.62 -1.03
C PRO A 339 25.93 32.13 -2.46
N GLN A 340 25.82 33.06 -3.40
CA GLN A 340 26.31 32.88 -4.78
C GLN A 340 27.84 32.89 -4.82
N GLY A 341 28.40 32.32 -5.89
CA GLY A 341 29.84 32.24 -6.11
C GLY A 341 30.49 31.13 -5.28
N THR A 342 31.67 31.41 -4.77
CA THR A 342 32.47 30.47 -3.99
C THR A 342 32.58 30.94 -2.57
N SER A 343 32.24 30.04 -1.63
CA SER A 343 32.40 30.26 -0.18
C SER A 343 33.02 29.04 0.49
N GLY A 344 33.79 29.25 1.53
CA GLY A 344 34.20 28.16 2.43
C GLY A 344 33.04 27.63 3.27
N TRP A 345 33.29 26.66 4.12
CA TRP A 345 32.31 26.10 5.05
C TRP A 345 31.67 27.19 5.92
N GLN A 346 30.36 27.25 5.91
CA GLN A 346 29.53 28.14 6.73
C GLN A 346 28.61 27.31 7.59
N ASP A 347 28.66 27.51 8.91
CA ASP A 347 27.75 26.91 9.86
C ASP A 347 26.41 27.66 9.83
N GLN A 348 25.33 26.93 9.67
CA GLN A 348 23.96 27.42 9.66
C GLN A 348 23.21 26.88 10.86
N THR A 349 22.37 27.73 11.44
CA THR A 349 21.54 27.37 12.59
C THR A 349 20.15 27.93 12.41
N MET A 350 19.11 27.13 12.67
CA MET A 350 17.73 27.59 12.70
C MET A 350 16.94 26.93 13.82
N GLU A 351 15.98 27.66 14.38
CA GLU A 351 15.07 27.16 15.40
C GLU A 351 13.67 26.98 14.83
N PHE A 352 12.98 25.94 15.27
CA PHE A 352 11.58 25.69 14.94
C PHE A 352 10.82 25.13 16.14
N ALA A 353 9.48 25.27 16.11
CA ALA A 353 8.60 24.69 17.09
C ALA A 353 7.69 23.65 16.42
N ALA A 354 7.69 22.43 16.93
CA ALA A 354 6.71 21.43 16.59
C ALA A 354 5.36 21.84 17.24
N GLY A 355 4.30 21.88 16.44
CA GLY A 355 2.95 22.12 16.98
C GLY A 355 2.43 20.90 17.75
N ASP A 356 1.29 21.05 18.42
CA ASP A 356 0.66 19.97 19.20
C ASP A 356 0.26 18.76 18.34
N GLY A 357 0.05 18.95 17.04
CA GLY A 357 -0.25 17.88 16.07
C GLY A 357 0.97 17.36 15.31
N THR A 358 2.17 17.94 15.51
CA THR A 358 3.37 17.64 14.75
C THR A 358 4.21 16.60 15.48
N ASN A 359 4.28 15.36 14.98
CA ASN A 359 5.14 14.31 15.51
C ASN A 359 6.30 13.92 14.55
N ALA A 360 6.32 14.50 13.34
CA ALA A 360 7.42 14.37 12.41
C ALA A 360 7.60 15.64 11.58
N VAL A 361 8.85 15.93 11.23
CA VAL A 361 9.22 17.03 10.33
C VAL A 361 10.02 16.49 9.15
N LEU A 362 9.86 17.15 8.00
CA LEU A 362 10.68 16.90 6.82
C LEU A 362 11.71 18.03 6.72
N ILE A 363 12.99 17.71 6.82
CA ILE A 363 14.10 18.59 6.54
C ILE A 363 14.41 18.45 5.05
N SER A 364 14.38 19.56 4.31
CA SER A 364 14.52 19.54 2.86
C SER A 364 15.50 20.61 2.38
N PHE A 365 16.45 20.22 1.54
CA PHE A 365 17.28 21.15 0.80
C PHE A 365 16.55 21.49 -0.51
N VAL A 366 16.14 22.74 -0.66
CA VAL A 366 15.36 23.26 -1.77
C VAL A 366 15.94 24.57 -2.29
N ARG A 367 15.38 25.13 -3.33
CA ARG A 367 15.71 26.47 -3.81
C ARG A 367 14.51 27.40 -3.67
N ARG A 368 14.77 28.67 -3.41
CA ARG A 368 13.74 29.72 -3.55
C ARG A 368 13.32 29.88 -5.01
N SER A 369 12.08 30.24 -5.23
CA SER A 369 11.57 30.53 -6.57
C SER A 369 12.27 31.73 -7.18
N CYS A 370 12.54 31.67 -8.49
CA CYS A 370 13.11 32.80 -9.27
C CYS A 370 12.07 33.86 -9.67
N GLY A 371 10.82 33.72 -9.29
CA GLY A 371 9.74 34.63 -9.67
C GLY A 371 9.11 34.27 -11.02
N SER A 372 9.73 34.54 -12.13
CA SER A 372 9.20 34.25 -13.48
C SER A 372 10.29 33.68 -14.39
N GLY A 373 9.90 32.75 -15.30
CA GLY A 373 10.79 32.14 -16.27
C GLY A 373 11.62 30.97 -15.79
N PRO A 374 12.54 30.45 -16.62
CA PRO A 374 13.47 29.40 -16.23
C PRO A 374 14.28 29.79 -15.00
N CYS A 375 14.54 28.82 -14.12
CA CYS A 375 15.28 29.05 -12.89
C CYS A 375 16.50 28.11 -12.83
N PRO A 376 17.50 28.31 -13.71
CA PRO A 376 18.66 27.44 -13.77
C PRO A 376 19.55 27.59 -12.53
N ILE A 377 20.30 26.52 -12.27
CA ILE A 377 21.37 26.50 -11.26
C ILE A 377 22.59 25.78 -11.82
N PHE A 378 23.75 26.37 -11.59
CA PHE A 378 25.06 25.85 -11.97
C PHE A 378 26.01 25.99 -10.80
N GLY A 379 27.06 25.17 -10.77
CA GLY A 379 28.05 25.18 -9.71
C GLY A 379 27.91 23.98 -8.77
N ARG A 380 28.54 24.05 -7.62
CA ARG A 380 28.65 22.95 -6.67
C ARG A 380 28.26 23.40 -5.27
N ILE A 381 27.64 22.48 -4.54
CA ILE A 381 27.30 22.68 -3.13
C ILE A 381 27.72 21.45 -2.37
N TRP A 382 28.30 21.64 -1.21
CA TRP A 382 28.55 20.58 -0.24
C TRP A 382 27.71 20.82 1.00
N LEU A 383 27.15 19.73 1.54
CA LEU A 383 26.36 19.69 2.76
C LEU A 383 27.01 18.70 3.73
N ASP A 384 27.00 19.05 5.02
CA ASP A 384 27.62 18.23 6.04
C ASP A 384 27.12 18.60 7.45
N GLN A 385 27.42 17.77 8.46
CA GLN A 385 27.24 18.03 9.88
C GLN A 385 25.81 18.41 10.31
N PHE A 386 24.80 17.73 9.72
CA PHE A 386 23.41 17.92 10.16
C PHE A 386 23.21 17.34 11.55
N SER A 387 22.70 18.16 12.46
CA SER A 387 22.31 17.75 13.80
C SER A 387 21.06 18.51 14.29
N ILE A 388 20.32 17.91 15.21
CA ILE A 388 19.12 18.51 15.79
C ILE A 388 19.17 18.36 17.30
N ASP A 389 18.94 19.45 18.02
CA ASP A 389 18.91 19.53 19.47
C ASP A 389 17.56 20.02 19.96
N LYS A 390 17.02 19.39 21.01
CA LYS A 390 15.82 19.85 21.69
C LYS A 390 16.19 21.03 22.62
N LEU A 391 15.41 22.11 22.58
CA LEU A 391 15.63 23.33 23.38
C LEU A 391 14.83 23.32 24.68
#